data_c3573e4725ec43939ca53a95e028b923
#
_entry.id   c3573e4725ec43939ca53a95e028b923
#
_cell.length_a   1.000
_cell.length_b   1.000
_cell.length_c   1.000
_cell.angle_alpha   90.00
_cell.angle_beta   90.00
_cell.angle_gamma   90.00
#
_symmetry.space_group_name_H-M   'P 1'
#
loop_
_entity.id
_entity.type
_entity.pdbx_description
1 polymer ?
#
loop_
_entity_poly.entity_id
_entity_poly.type
_entity_poly.pdbx_seq_one_letter_code
_entity_poly.pdbx_strand_id
1 'polypeptide(L)'
;SELKRLQTAHSLAFDTETLQLQPEEGKLRLIQLGCFSSRTIVVIDCFELERSDWNYLEEFFSSANRYWLAHNAVFDLGWLQEHGIYPQGFVRCSMLASRLLTNGIPQTKHGLDALAKRQLDMNISKEQQKSDWGAEILSKEQLSYAAKDIEVLLELDQVLDRKIRNAQLDRAYTLECRALPAMAQMWRVGLPWNKEELEQCRIDYEDDIKELGNEFIRELDNDLPSGKK
;
A
#
# COMPACT_ATOMS: atom_id res chain seq x y z
N SER A 1 -12.71 -12.68 22.24
CA SER A 1 -12.53 -11.77 21.09
C SER A 1 -12.69 -12.57 19.80
N GLU A 2 -13.22 -11.96 18.76
CA GLU A 2 -13.42 -12.59 17.44
C GLU A 2 -12.10 -13.03 16.80
N LEU A 3 -10.99 -12.38 17.13
CA LEU A 3 -9.63 -12.77 16.70
C LEU A 3 -9.26 -14.21 17.10
N LYS A 4 -9.82 -14.74 18.18
CA LYS A 4 -9.58 -16.15 18.57
C LYS A 4 -10.00 -17.13 17.48
N ARG A 5 -10.99 -16.79 16.67
CA ARG A 5 -11.45 -17.61 15.53
C ARG A 5 -10.39 -17.71 14.41
N LEU A 6 -9.50 -16.70 14.35
CA LEU A 6 -8.42 -16.64 13.37
C LEU A 6 -7.09 -17.17 13.91
N GLN A 7 -7.00 -17.50 15.21
CA GLN A 7 -5.73 -17.82 15.86
C GLN A 7 -5.04 -19.06 15.30
N THR A 8 -5.80 -20.04 14.83
CA THR A 8 -5.28 -21.29 14.25
C THR A 8 -5.11 -21.24 12.75
N ALA A 9 -5.46 -20.13 12.11
CA ALA A 9 -5.38 -19.99 10.66
C ALA A 9 -3.92 -19.87 10.21
N HIS A 10 -3.52 -20.68 9.22
CA HIS A 10 -2.19 -20.61 8.61
C HIS A 10 -2.07 -19.49 7.55
N SER A 11 -3.16 -19.12 6.92
CA SER A 11 -3.19 -18.07 5.90
C SER A 11 -4.30 -17.06 6.22
N LEU A 12 -3.90 -15.81 6.32
CA LEU A 12 -4.76 -14.68 6.64
C LEU A 12 -4.54 -13.54 5.66
N ALA A 13 -5.62 -12.98 5.15
CA ALA A 13 -5.58 -11.68 4.48
C ALA A 13 -5.64 -10.55 5.52
N PHE A 14 -4.98 -9.44 5.23
CA PHE A 14 -5.11 -8.21 5.98
C PHE A 14 -5.13 -7.00 5.04
N ASP A 15 -5.76 -5.94 5.52
CA ASP A 15 -5.86 -4.65 4.86
C ASP A 15 -6.02 -3.57 5.93
N THR A 16 -5.83 -2.30 5.57
CA THR A 16 -5.92 -1.17 6.50
C THR A 16 -6.67 0.00 5.89
N GLU A 17 -7.48 0.69 6.73
CA GLU A 17 -8.07 1.98 6.37
C GLU A 17 -7.48 3.08 7.25
N THR A 18 -7.12 4.19 6.63
CA THR A 18 -6.34 5.25 7.26
C THR A 18 -6.91 6.63 6.94
N LEU A 19 -6.64 7.60 7.78
CA LEU A 19 -7.10 8.97 7.55
C LEU A 19 -6.22 9.69 6.51
N GLN A 20 -4.94 9.38 6.48
CA GLN A 20 -3.95 9.97 5.57
C GLN A 20 -3.14 8.88 4.87
N LEU A 21 -2.37 9.27 3.86
CA LEU A 21 -1.54 8.33 3.13
C LEU A 21 -0.22 8.00 3.85
N GLN A 22 0.29 8.93 4.66
CA GLN A 22 1.56 8.76 5.38
C GLN A 22 1.32 8.48 6.85
N PRO A 23 1.97 7.45 7.43
CA PRO A 23 1.82 7.09 8.83
C PRO A 23 2.23 8.19 9.82
N GLU A 24 3.30 8.95 9.52
CA GLU A 24 3.78 10.05 10.37
C GLU A 24 2.72 11.13 10.63
N GLU A 25 1.87 11.40 9.64
CA GLU A 25 0.89 12.51 9.68
C GLU A 25 -0.52 12.00 9.94
N GLY A 26 -0.70 10.69 9.99
CA GLY A 26 -2.00 10.07 9.92
C GLY A 26 -2.38 9.24 11.14
N LYS A 27 -3.58 8.67 11.04
CA LYS A 27 -4.11 7.72 12.01
C LYS A 27 -4.62 6.48 11.31
N LEU A 28 -4.29 5.33 11.85
CA LEU A 28 -4.85 4.06 11.44
C LEU A 28 -6.27 3.94 12.01
N ARG A 29 -7.26 3.77 11.15
CA ARG A 29 -8.65 3.65 11.56
C ARG A 29 -9.08 2.21 11.69
N LEU A 30 -8.88 1.40 10.66
CA LEU A 30 -9.29 0.01 10.66
C LEU A 30 -8.13 -0.92 10.34
N ILE A 31 -8.15 -2.09 10.96
CA ILE A 31 -7.41 -3.27 10.53
C ILE A 31 -8.44 -4.35 10.19
N GLN A 32 -8.42 -4.83 8.96
CA GLN A 32 -9.25 -5.94 8.52
C GLN A 32 -8.41 -7.21 8.47
N LEU A 33 -9.00 -8.30 8.94
CA LEU A 33 -8.38 -9.63 8.89
C LEU A 33 -9.37 -10.63 8.34
N GLY A 34 -8.93 -11.53 7.46
CA GLY A 34 -9.79 -12.55 6.92
C GLY A 34 -9.12 -13.89 6.72
N CYS A 35 -9.90 -14.96 6.86
CA CYS A 35 -9.48 -16.33 6.63
C CYS A 35 -10.43 -17.03 5.66
N PHE A 36 -9.87 -17.57 4.57
CA PHE A 36 -10.66 -18.27 3.56
C PHE A 36 -11.30 -19.55 4.11
N SER A 37 -10.55 -20.36 4.87
CA SER A 37 -11.01 -21.67 5.33
C SER A 37 -12.16 -21.59 6.35
N SER A 38 -12.15 -20.58 7.21
CA SER A 38 -13.21 -20.34 8.20
C SER A 38 -14.30 -19.38 7.71
N ARG A 39 -14.13 -18.76 6.53
CA ARG A 39 -14.99 -17.70 6.00
C ARG A 39 -15.26 -16.58 7.04
N THR A 40 -14.26 -16.32 7.86
CA THR A 40 -14.35 -15.31 8.91
C THR A 40 -13.62 -14.06 8.47
N ILE A 41 -14.29 -12.92 8.57
CA ILE A 41 -13.68 -11.58 8.43
C ILE A 41 -13.89 -10.85 9.74
N VAL A 42 -12.85 -10.22 10.23
CA VAL A 42 -12.86 -9.40 11.44
C VAL A 42 -12.41 -8.00 11.03
N VAL A 43 -13.20 -7.02 11.39
CA VAL A 43 -12.88 -5.58 11.22
C VAL A 43 -12.64 -5.01 12.61
N ILE A 44 -11.49 -4.42 12.81
CA ILE A 44 -11.02 -3.89 14.09
C ILE A 44 -10.96 -2.38 13.96
N ASP A 45 -11.74 -1.66 14.77
CA ASP A 45 -11.67 -0.21 14.87
C ASP A 45 -10.53 0.18 15.82
N CYS A 46 -9.48 0.77 15.26
CA CYS A 46 -8.29 1.12 16.01
C CYS A 46 -8.50 2.31 16.97
N PHE A 47 -9.54 3.10 16.77
CA PHE A 47 -9.87 4.21 17.66
C PHE A 47 -10.45 3.74 19.01
N GLU A 48 -10.98 2.51 19.03
CA GLU A 48 -11.56 1.88 20.22
C GLU A 48 -10.55 1.00 20.98
N LEU A 49 -9.29 0.90 20.48
CA LEU A 49 -8.30 0.02 21.09
C LEU A 49 -7.57 0.67 22.24
N GLU A 50 -7.51 -0.07 23.38
CA GLU A 50 -6.63 0.22 24.48
C GLU A 50 -5.22 -0.39 24.29
N ARG A 51 -4.27 0.00 25.12
CA ARG A 51 -2.90 -0.51 25.05
C ARG A 51 -2.81 -2.05 25.13
N SER A 52 -3.68 -2.67 25.91
CA SER A 52 -3.75 -4.14 26.04
C SER A 52 -4.16 -4.81 24.71
N ASP A 53 -5.04 -4.15 23.93
CA ASP A 53 -5.50 -4.67 22.64
C ASP A 53 -4.39 -4.57 21.58
N TRP A 54 -3.63 -3.48 21.58
CA TRP A 54 -2.45 -3.33 20.73
C TRP A 54 -1.40 -4.40 21.03
N ASN A 55 -1.10 -4.70 22.30
CA ASN A 55 -0.18 -5.78 22.69
C ASN A 55 -0.69 -7.15 22.19
N TYR A 56 -2.00 -7.38 22.27
CA TYR A 56 -2.59 -8.62 21.75
C TYR A 56 -2.51 -8.72 20.22
N LEU A 57 -2.67 -7.61 19.51
CA LEU A 57 -2.48 -7.56 18.07
C LEU A 57 -1.03 -7.83 17.68
N GLU A 58 -0.07 -7.21 18.36
CA GLU A 58 1.36 -7.49 18.18
C GLU A 58 1.67 -8.99 18.34
N GLU A 59 1.19 -9.61 19.42
CA GLU A 59 1.33 -11.05 19.64
C GLU A 59 0.66 -11.87 18.55
N PHE A 60 -0.56 -11.48 18.12
CA PHE A 60 -1.29 -12.15 17.05
C PHE A 60 -0.53 -12.14 15.73
N PHE A 61 0.08 -11.01 15.35
CA PHE A 61 0.85 -10.87 14.13
C PHE A 61 2.25 -11.49 14.20
N SER A 62 2.77 -11.77 15.40
CA SER A 62 4.11 -12.33 15.62
C SER A 62 4.24 -13.83 15.32
N SER A 63 3.18 -14.50 14.91
CA SER A 63 3.20 -15.94 14.57
C SER A 63 4.03 -16.21 13.31
N ALA A 64 5.21 -16.81 13.46
CA ALA A 64 6.15 -17.08 12.37
C ALA A 64 5.67 -18.13 11.33
N ASN A 65 4.69 -18.96 11.69
CA ASN A 65 4.17 -20.04 10.83
C ASN A 65 2.98 -19.61 9.97
N ARG A 66 2.79 -18.30 9.77
CA ARG A 66 1.68 -17.76 8.99
C ARG A 66 2.09 -17.28 7.62
N TYR A 67 1.16 -17.40 6.70
CA TYR A 67 1.15 -16.69 5.44
C TYR A 67 0.19 -15.50 5.57
N TRP A 68 0.70 -14.35 5.30
CA TRP A 68 -0.08 -13.12 5.26
C TRP A 68 -0.32 -12.72 3.82
N LEU A 69 -1.48 -12.20 3.53
CA LEU A 69 -1.87 -11.76 2.21
C LEU A 69 -2.37 -10.33 2.27
N ALA A 70 -1.83 -9.46 1.41
CA ALA A 70 -2.28 -8.09 1.28
C ALA A 70 -2.30 -7.65 -0.20
N HIS A 71 -2.95 -6.52 -0.46
CA HIS A 71 -2.87 -5.83 -1.74
C HIS A 71 -2.08 -4.54 -1.57
N ASN A 72 -1.03 -4.31 -2.37
CA ASN A 72 -0.10 -3.20 -2.14
C ASN A 72 0.54 -3.21 -0.72
N ALA A 73 0.95 -4.37 -0.29
CA ALA A 73 1.36 -4.69 1.08
C ALA A 73 2.39 -3.74 1.71
N VAL A 74 3.13 -2.96 0.93
CA VAL A 74 4.06 -1.93 1.45
C VAL A 74 3.29 -0.89 2.27
N PHE A 75 2.10 -0.49 1.82
CA PHE A 75 1.26 0.48 2.50
C PHE A 75 0.81 -0.05 3.87
N ASP A 76 0.14 -1.20 3.88
CA ASP A 76 -0.43 -1.78 5.11
C ASP A 76 0.66 -2.18 6.11
N LEU A 77 1.76 -2.76 5.62
CA LEU A 77 2.90 -3.09 6.47
C LEU A 77 3.52 -1.83 7.10
N GLY A 78 3.62 -0.72 6.36
CA GLY A 78 4.13 0.53 6.90
C GLY A 78 3.26 1.08 8.03
N TRP A 79 1.93 1.01 7.88
CA TRP A 79 0.99 1.39 8.93
C TRP A 79 1.05 0.49 10.15
N LEU A 80 1.12 -0.82 9.95
CA LEU A 80 1.30 -1.77 11.05
C LEU A 80 2.62 -1.53 11.80
N GLN A 81 3.73 -1.32 11.06
CA GLN A 81 5.04 -1.04 11.63
C GLN A 81 5.08 0.26 12.43
N GLU A 82 4.30 1.29 12.05
CA GLU A 82 4.16 2.53 12.82
C GLU A 82 3.58 2.27 14.22
N HIS A 83 2.71 1.28 14.34
CA HIS A 83 2.10 0.85 15.59
C HIS A 83 2.86 -0.28 16.29
N GLY A 84 4.12 -0.56 15.89
CA GLY A 84 4.96 -1.61 16.49
C GLY A 84 4.58 -3.04 16.07
N ILE A 85 3.67 -3.21 15.11
CA ILE A 85 3.23 -4.51 14.62
C ILE A 85 4.08 -4.94 13.43
N TYR A 86 4.80 -6.03 13.59
CA TYR A 86 5.68 -6.62 12.56
C TYR A 86 5.20 -8.03 12.22
N PRO A 87 4.34 -8.20 11.20
CA PRO A 87 3.87 -9.52 10.82
C PRO A 87 5.02 -10.48 10.57
N GLN A 88 5.08 -11.54 11.36
CA GLN A 88 6.06 -12.62 11.19
C GLN A 88 5.52 -13.66 10.22
N GLY A 89 6.43 -14.42 9.58
CA GLY A 89 6.07 -15.36 8.53
C GLY A 89 6.26 -14.76 7.14
N PHE A 90 5.47 -15.20 6.18
CA PHE A 90 5.65 -14.83 4.78
C PHE A 90 4.49 -13.96 4.29
N VAL A 91 4.79 -12.73 3.89
CA VAL A 91 3.80 -11.80 3.34
C VAL A 91 3.74 -11.94 1.82
N ARG A 92 2.57 -12.24 1.30
CA ARG A 92 2.24 -12.29 -0.13
C ARG A 92 1.54 -11.00 -0.54
N CYS A 93 1.80 -10.55 -1.76
CA CYS A 93 1.18 -9.32 -2.28
C CYS A 93 0.54 -9.58 -3.65
N SER A 94 -0.77 -9.42 -3.72
CA SER A 94 -1.53 -9.62 -4.97
C SER A 94 -1.17 -8.60 -6.06
N MET A 95 -0.77 -7.37 -5.68
CA MET A 95 -0.27 -6.38 -6.64
C MET A 95 1.06 -6.82 -7.27
N LEU A 96 2.01 -7.34 -6.50
CA LEU A 96 3.28 -7.88 -7.01
C LEU A 96 3.05 -9.07 -7.93
N ALA A 97 2.16 -10.00 -7.54
CA ALA A 97 1.78 -11.11 -8.40
C ALA A 97 1.22 -10.61 -9.75
N SER A 98 0.35 -9.61 -9.71
CA SER A 98 -0.18 -8.99 -10.92
C SER A 98 0.91 -8.36 -11.79
N ARG A 99 1.84 -7.62 -11.20
CA ARG A 99 2.94 -6.97 -11.92
C ARG A 99 3.84 -8.00 -12.61
N LEU A 100 4.21 -9.06 -11.91
CA LEU A 100 5.02 -10.13 -12.49
C LEU A 100 4.31 -10.85 -13.64
N LEU A 101 3.04 -11.21 -13.46
CA LEU A 101 2.24 -11.92 -14.48
C LEU A 101 1.99 -11.09 -15.74
N THR A 102 2.07 -9.78 -15.65
CA THR A 102 1.81 -8.86 -16.78
C THR A 102 3.02 -8.00 -17.12
N ASN A 103 4.20 -8.43 -16.72
CA ASN A 103 5.43 -7.70 -17.01
C ASN A 103 5.61 -7.51 -18.52
N GLY A 104 5.90 -6.28 -18.91
CA GLY A 104 6.05 -5.89 -20.32
C GLY A 104 4.72 -5.62 -21.04
N ILE A 105 3.55 -5.78 -20.41
CA ILE A 105 2.27 -5.38 -20.99
C ILE A 105 1.96 -3.93 -20.62
N PRO A 106 2.00 -2.98 -21.59
CA PRO A 106 1.78 -1.57 -21.30
C PRO A 106 0.40 -1.29 -20.73
N GLN A 107 0.28 -0.22 -19.92
CA GLN A 107 -0.98 0.32 -19.40
C GLN A 107 -1.80 -0.65 -18.52
N THR A 108 -1.21 -1.75 -18.06
CA THR A 108 -1.91 -2.67 -17.16
C THR A 108 -2.13 -2.01 -15.79
N LYS A 109 -3.40 -1.97 -15.37
CA LYS A 109 -3.77 -1.49 -14.03
C LYS A 109 -3.62 -2.61 -13.00
N HIS A 110 -3.08 -2.28 -11.82
CA HIS A 110 -2.75 -3.24 -10.77
C HIS A 110 -3.52 -2.99 -9.46
N GLY A 111 -4.45 -2.04 -9.41
CA GLY A 111 -5.34 -1.84 -8.27
C GLY A 111 -6.24 -3.05 -8.02
N LEU A 112 -6.73 -3.20 -6.80
CA LEU A 112 -7.55 -4.33 -6.38
C LEU A 112 -8.79 -4.51 -7.27
N ASP A 113 -9.45 -3.40 -7.62
CA ASP A 113 -10.59 -3.35 -8.55
C ASP A 113 -10.25 -3.91 -9.94
N ALA A 114 -9.11 -3.47 -10.49
CA ALA A 114 -8.67 -3.92 -11.81
C ALA A 114 -8.28 -5.40 -11.79
N LEU A 115 -7.71 -5.89 -10.68
CA LEU A 115 -7.42 -7.30 -10.48
C LEU A 115 -8.70 -8.11 -10.34
N ALA A 116 -9.63 -7.68 -9.50
CA ALA A 116 -10.92 -8.34 -9.30
C ALA A 116 -11.67 -8.50 -10.64
N LYS A 117 -11.71 -7.41 -11.42
CA LYS A 117 -12.34 -7.46 -12.75
C LYS A 117 -11.62 -8.43 -13.69
N ARG A 118 -10.29 -8.34 -13.77
CA ARG A 118 -9.49 -9.13 -14.72
C ARG A 118 -9.39 -10.61 -14.36
N GLN A 119 -9.37 -10.94 -13.07
CA GLN A 119 -9.10 -12.30 -12.60
C GLN A 119 -10.33 -13.06 -12.14
N LEU A 120 -11.36 -12.35 -11.65
CA LEU A 120 -12.57 -12.93 -11.05
C LEU A 120 -13.85 -12.52 -11.80
N ASP A 121 -13.76 -11.62 -12.79
CA ASP A 121 -14.90 -10.94 -13.45
C ASP A 121 -15.83 -10.20 -12.47
N MET A 122 -15.28 -9.75 -11.34
CA MET A 122 -15.98 -9.02 -10.30
C MET A 122 -15.79 -7.52 -10.45
N ASN A 123 -16.88 -6.75 -10.35
CA ASN A 123 -16.82 -5.31 -10.21
C ASN A 123 -16.91 -4.94 -8.73
N ILE A 124 -15.92 -4.25 -8.21
CA ILE A 124 -15.94 -3.70 -6.86
C ILE A 124 -16.00 -2.19 -6.91
N SER A 125 -16.80 -1.59 -6.03
CA SER A 125 -16.92 -0.14 -5.93
C SER A 125 -15.70 0.45 -5.24
N LYS A 126 -15.32 1.66 -5.64
CA LYS A 126 -14.29 2.48 -4.98
C LYS A 126 -14.88 3.67 -4.24
N GLU A 127 -16.19 3.75 -4.13
CA GLU A 127 -16.86 4.93 -3.57
C GLU A 127 -16.42 5.23 -2.15
N GLN A 128 -16.15 4.20 -1.35
CA GLN A 128 -15.74 4.36 0.04
C GLN A 128 -14.22 4.55 0.23
N GLN A 129 -13.40 4.31 -0.80
CA GLN A 129 -11.94 4.48 -0.71
C GLN A 129 -11.51 5.89 -0.28
N LYS A 130 -12.32 6.91 -0.57
CA LYS A 130 -12.09 8.31 -0.21
C LYS A 130 -13.13 8.84 0.77
N SER A 131 -13.85 7.96 1.44
CA SER A 131 -14.85 8.38 2.44
C SER A 131 -14.14 8.92 3.70
N ASP A 132 -14.92 9.56 4.56
CA ASP A 132 -14.41 10.09 5.82
C ASP A 132 -14.18 8.95 6.83
N TRP A 133 -12.98 8.39 6.83
CA TRP A 133 -12.56 7.40 7.81
C TRP A 133 -12.31 7.99 9.21
N GLY A 134 -12.32 9.34 9.35
CA GLY A 134 -12.19 10.05 10.62
C GLY A 134 -13.51 10.21 11.37
N ALA A 135 -14.63 9.84 10.77
CA ALA A 135 -15.95 9.94 11.41
C ALA A 135 -15.99 9.16 12.73
N GLU A 136 -16.67 9.74 13.74
CA GLU A 136 -16.83 9.10 15.06
C GLU A 136 -17.47 7.71 14.93
N ILE A 137 -18.51 7.60 14.11
CA ILE A 137 -19.21 6.35 13.82
C ILE A 137 -19.09 6.05 12.32
N LEU A 138 -18.52 4.91 11.97
CA LEU A 138 -18.45 4.47 10.59
C LEU A 138 -19.79 3.94 10.10
N SER A 139 -20.12 4.24 8.85
CA SER A 139 -21.35 3.74 8.22
C SER A 139 -21.29 2.24 7.94
N LYS A 140 -22.45 1.63 7.75
CA LYS A 140 -22.51 0.21 7.33
C LYS A 140 -21.87 -0.01 5.96
N GLU A 141 -21.96 0.98 5.09
CA GLU A 141 -21.37 0.96 3.76
C GLU A 141 -19.85 0.97 3.83
N GLN A 142 -19.25 1.77 4.72
CA GLN A 142 -17.79 1.75 4.97
C GLN A 142 -17.33 0.40 5.51
N LEU A 143 -18.00 -0.13 6.53
CA LEU A 143 -17.66 -1.45 7.10
C LEU A 143 -17.83 -2.58 6.09
N SER A 144 -18.88 -2.51 5.25
CA SER A 144 -19.11 -3.48 4.18
C SER A 144 -18.04 -3.41 3.10
N TYR A 145 -17.60 -2.20 2.76
CA TYR A 145 -16.50 -1.98 1.83
C TYR A 145 -15.21 -2.61 2.35
N ALA A 146 -14.81 -2.28 3.58
CA ALA A 146 -13.61 -2.80 4.21
C ALA A 146 -13.60 -4.36 4.30
N ALA A 147 -14.75 -4.96 4.62
CA ALA A 147 -14.90 -6.41 4.62
C ALA A 147 -14.83 -7.00 3.20
N LYS A 148 -15.38 -6.28 2.19
CA LYS A 148 -15.40 -6.75 0.80
C LYS A 148 -14.02 -6.82 0.18
N ASP A 149 -13.13 -5.88 0.48
CA ASP A 149 -11.76 -5.90 -0.01
C ASP A 149 -11.01 -7.16 0.46
N ILE A 150 -11.24 -7.58 1.70
CA ILE A 150 -10.71 -8.85 2.23
C ILE A 150 -11.30 -10.08 1.51
N GLU A 151 -12.61 -10.12 1.25
CA GLU A 151 -13.22 -11.24 0.51
C GLU A 151 -12.58 -11.39 -0.87
N VAL A 152 -12.50 -10.29 -1.61
CA VAL A 152 -11.90 -10.26 -2.95
C VAL A 152 -10.44 -10.68 -2.91
N LEU A 153 -9.68 -10.20 -1.92
CA LEU A 153 -8.27 -10.53 -1.78
C LEU A 153 -8.05 -12.02 -1.53
N LEU A 154 -8.87 -12.64 -0.70
CA LEU A 154 -8.81 -14.09 -0.43
C LEU A 154 -9.11 -14.93 -1.69
N GLU A 155 -10.07 -14.51 -2.52
CA GLU A 155 -10.37 -15.20 -3.78
C GLU A 155 -9.26 -15.00 -4.83
N LEU A 156 -8.72 -13.77 -4.91
CA LEU A 156 -7.62 -13.44 -5.81
C LEU A 156 -6.37 -14.26 -5.53
N ASP A 157 -6.05 -14.50 -4.26
CA ASP A 157 -4.85 -15.24 -3.88
C ASP A 157 -4.81 -16.64 -4.51
N GLN A 158 -5.93 -17.36 -4.49
CA GLN A 158 -5.99 -18.69 -5.07
C GLN A 158 -5.78 -18.70 -6.59
N VAL A 159 -6.33 -17.71 -7.28
CA VAL A 159 -6.17 -17.58 -8.73
C VAL A 159 -4.74 -17.16 -9.08
N LEU A 160 -4.21 -16.17 -8.38
CA LEU A 160 -2.87 -15.63 -8.63
C LEU A 160 -1.78 -16.64 -8.30
N ASP A 161 -1.89 -17.37 -7.18
CA ASP A 161 -0.94 -18.42 -6.81
C ASP A 161 -0.81 -19.48 -7.91
N ARG A 162 -1.94 -19.96 -8.43
CA ARG A 162 -1.97 -20.91 -9.53
C ARG A 162 -1.31 -20.35 -10.79
N LYS A 163 -1.57 -19.08 -11.12
CA LYS A 163 -1.00 -18.43 -12.30
C LYS A 163 0.52 -18.20 -12.16
N ILE A 164 0.99 -17.81 -11.00
CA ILE A 164 2.44 -17.66 -10.70
C ILE A 164 3.14 -18.98 -10.88
N ARG A 165 2.60 -20.08 -10.35
CA ARG A 165 3.18 -21.42 -10.51
C ARG A 165 3.18 -21.86 -11.98
N ASN A 166 2.07 -21.71 -12.68
CA ASN A 166 1.98 -22.09 -14.08
C ASN A 166 2.95 -21.31 -14.99
N ALA A 167 3.23 -20.05 -14.62
CA ALA A 167 4.19 -19.20 -15.32
C ALA A 167 5.65 -19.43 -14.86
N GLN A 168 5.88 -20.32 -13.89
CA GLN A 168 7.21 -20.58 -13.28
C GLN A 168 7.87 -19.33 -12.67
N LEU A 169 7.06 -18.44 -12.11
CA LEU A 169 7.49 -17.17 -11.51
C LEU A 169 7.65 -17.24 -9.99
N ASP A 170 7.55 -18.43 -9.37
CA ASP A 170 7.59 -18.61 -7.92
C ASP A 170 8.83 -18.01 -7.27
N ARG A 171 10.00 -18.20 -7.89
CA ARG A 171 11.26 -17.67 -7.36
C ARG A 171 11.27 -16.14 -7.36
N ALA A 172 10.86 -15.52 -8.47
CA ALA A 172 10.80 -14.07 -8.60
C ALA A 172 9.77 -13.49 -7.62
N TYR A 173 8.59 -14.08 -7.58
CA TYR A 173 7.53 -13.65 -6.66
C TYR A 173 7.94 -13.78 -5.19
N THR A 174 8.61 -14.87 -4.82
CA THR A 174 9.11 -15.06 -3.46
C THR A 174 10.17 -14.01 -3.10
N LEU A 175 11.06 -13.66 -4.03
CA LEU A 175 12.08 -12.64 -3.81
C LEU A 175 11.44 -11.27 -3.56
N GLU A 176 10.53 -10.86 -4.43
CA GLU A 176 9.78 -9.60 -4.31
C GLU A 176 8.99 -9.54 -2.98
N CYS A 177 8.30 -10.62 -2.63
CA CYS A 177 7.54 -10.67 -1.38
C CYS A 177 8.43 -10.60 -0.13
N ARG A 178 9.63 -11.19 -0.16
CA ARG A 178 10.59 -11.10 0.96
C ARG A 178 11.13 -9.69 1.18
N ALA A 179 11.15 -8.86 0.16
CA ALA A 179 11.57 -7.47 0.26
C ALA A 179 10.52 -6.56 0.91
N LEU A 180 9.23 -6.96 0.92
CA LEU A 180 8.12 -6.13 1.37
C LEU A 180 8.30 -5.50 2.76
N PRO A 181 8.73 -6.22 3.83
CA PRO A 181 8.89 -5.61 5.14
C PRO A 181 9.96 -4.51 5.15
N ALA A 182 11.06 -4.71 4.43
CA ALA A 182 12.11 -3.70 4.30
C ALA A 182 11.64 -2.49 3.47
N MET A 183 10.92 -2.74 2.38
CA MET A 183 10.34 -1.67 1.54
C MET A 183 9.31 -0.85 2.32
N ALA A 184 8.50 -1.49 3.15
CA ALA A 184 7.54 -0.82 4.03
C ALA A 184 8.26 0.06 5.07
N GLN A 185 9.34 -0.45 5.67
CA GLN A 185 10.17 0.32 6.59
C GLN A 185 10.80 1.54 5.91
N MET A 186 11.36 1.37 4.72
CA MET A 186 11.93 2.48 3.94
C MET A 186 10.88 3.51 3.56
N TRP A 187 9.70 3.06 3.13
CA TRP A 187 8.59 3.95 2.79
C TRP A 187 8.11 4.75 4.01
N ARG A 188 7.96 4.09 5.16
CA ARG A 188 7.51 4.70 6.41
C ARG A 188 8.50 5.73 6.96
N VAL A 189 9.78 5.39 6.98
CA VAL A 189 10.83 6.26 7.55
C VAL A 189 11.21 7.38 6.59
N GLY A 190 11.10 7.12 5.28
CA GLY A 190 11.55 8.04 4.25
C GLY A 190 13.08 8.17 4.18
N LEU A 191 13.53 9.19 3.48
CA LEU A 191 14.95 9.55 3.40
C LEU A 191 15.19 10.81 4.22
N PRO A 192 16.20 10.83 5.11
CA PRO A 192 16.55 12.04 5.82
C PRO A 192 17.16 13.05 4.83
N TRP A 193 16.56 14.24 4.76
CA TRP A 193 17.08 15.36 3.98
C TRP A 193 17.53 16.47 4.91
N ASN A 194 18.67 17.10 4.58
CA ASN A 194 19.04 18.38 5.16
C ASN A 194 18.17 19.46 4.50
N LYS A 195 17.14 19.93 5.21
CA LYS A 195 16.19 20.91 4.69
C LYS A 195 16.88 22.23 4.27
N GLU A 196 17.90 22.63 4.99
CA GLU A 196 18.64 23.87 4.74
C GLU A 196 19.46 23.77 3.45
N GLU A 197 20.17 22.66 3.25
CA GLU A 197 20.91 22.40 2.01
C GLU A 197 19.97 22.25 0.81
N LEU A 198 18.83 21.58 0.97
CA LEU A 198 17.84 21.43 -0.09
C LEU A 198 17.26 22.78 -0.51
N GLU A 199 16.95 23.66 0.45
CA GLU A 199 16.46 25.01 0.17
C GLU A 199 17.53 25.84 -0.51
N GLN A 200 18.80 25.75 -0.10
CA GLN A 200 19.90 26.44 -0.77
C GLN A 200 20.04 25.94 -2.22
N CYS A 201 20.03 24.63 -2.46
CA CYS A 201 20.05 24.09 -3.82
C CYS A 201 18.87 24.60 -4.66
N ARG A 202 17.67 24.72 -4.09
CA ARG A 202 16.51 25.28 -4.81
C ARG A 202 16.74 26.72 -5.25
N ILE A 203 17.29 27.55 -4.34
CA ILE A 203 17.63 28.96 -4.62
C ILE A 203 18.69 29.05 -5.72
N ASP A 204 19.76 28.26 -5.59
CA ASP A 204 20.86 28.25 -6.56
C ASP A 204 20.36 27.88 -7.96
N TYR A 205 19.54 26.83 -8.08
CA TYR A 205 18.94 26.44 -9.37
C TYR A 205 17.96 27.48 -9.95
N GLU A 206 17.19 28.16 -9.10
CA GLU A 206 16.31 29.24 -9.57
C GLU A 206 17.11 30.43 -10.13
N ASP A 207 18.23 30.75 -9.54
CA ASP A 207 19.10 31.83 -10.00
C ASP A 207 19.86 31.43 -11.26
N ASP A 208 20.36 30.20 -11.36
CA ASP A 208 20.94 29.64 -12.58
C ASP A 208 19.94 29.67 -13.77
N ILE A 209 18.69 29.29 -13.53
CA ILE A 209 17.63 29.34 -14.56
C ILE A 209 17.39 30.77 -15.03
N LYS A 210 17.37 31.75 -14.13
CA LYS A 210 17.21 33.17 -14.50
C LYS A 210 18.41 33.68 -15.30
N GLU A 211 19.62 33.30 -14.89
CA GLU A 211 20.84 33.72 -15.58
C GLU A 211 20.89 33.15 -16.99
N LEU A 212 20.69 31.85 -17.14
CA LEU A 212 20.61 31.16 -18.44
C LEU A 212 19.50 31.73 -19.34
N GLY A 213 18.33 32.02 -18.75
CA GLY A 213 17.22 32.65 -19.48
C GLY A 213 17.59 34.04 -20.01
N ASN A 214 18.27 34.85 -19.19
CA ASN A 214 18.73 36.17 -19.62
C ASN A 214 19.85 36.11 -20.68
N GLU A 215 20.74 35.12 -20.57
CA GLU A 215 21.78 34.87 -21.58
C GLU A 215 21.14 34.46 -22.93
N PHE A 216 20.20 33.50 -22.89
CA PHE A 216 19.46 33.07 -24.07
C PHE A 216 18.72 34.22 -24.77
N ILE A 217 18.06 35.12 -24.00
CA ILE A 217 17.39 36.30 -24.56
C ILE A 217 18.42 37.24 -25.21
N ARG A 218 19.57 37.46 -24.56
CA ARG A 218 20.63 38.31 -25.11
C ARG A 218 21.17 37.75 -26.42
N GLU A 219 21.39 36.45 -26.51
CA GLU A 219 21.83 35.79 -27.76
C GLU A 219 20.80 35.93 -28.87
N LEU A 220 19.52 35.64 -28.57
CA LEU A 220 18.43 35.83 -29.53
C LEU A 220 18.33 37.27 -30.03
N ASP A 221 18.44 38.27 -29.14
CA ASP A 221 18.39 39.68 -29.51
C ASP A 221 19.56 40.09 -30.40
N ASN A 222 20.74 39.47 -30.23
CA ASN A 222 21.88 39.71 -31.12
C ASN A 222 21.69 39.12 -32.52
N ASP A 223 20.98 38.01 -32.65
CA ASP A 223 20.74 37.34 -33.92
C ASP A 223 19.53 37.91 -34.67
N LEU A 224 18.71 38.75 -34.02
CA LEU A 224 17.58 39.39 -34.67
C LEU A 224 18.02 40.59 -35.53
N PRO A 225 17.45 40.76 -36.77
CA PRO A 225 17.72 41.94 -37.62
C PRO A 225 17.33 43.23 -36.92
N SER A 226 18.14 44.26 -37.15
CA SER A 226 17.88 45.61 -36.64
C SER A 226 16.48 46.11 -37.01
N GLY A 227 15.63 46.30 -35.98
CA GLY A 227 14.22 46.72 -36.15
C GLY A 227 13.17 45.64 -35.72
N LYS A 228 13.61 44.46 -35.21
CA LYS A 228 12.77 43.43 -34.61
C LYS A 228 13.20 43.08 -33.19
N LYS A 229 14.07 43.90 -32.57
CA LYS A 229 14.49 43.78 -31.18
C LYS A 229 13.44 44.34 -30.23
#